data_8f890280cc031f876cdc0f88b7071e88
#
_entry.id   8f890280cc031f876cdc0f88b7071e88
#
_cell.length_a   1.000
_cell.length_b   1.000
_cell.length_c   1.000
_cell.angle_alpha   90.00
_cell.angle_beta   90.00
_cell.angle_gamma   90.00
#
_symmetry.space_group_name_H-M   'P 1'
#
loop_
_entity.id
_entity.type
_entity.pdbx_description
1 polymer ?
#
loop_
_entity_poly.entity_id
_entity_poly.type
_entity_poly.pdbx_seq_one_letter_code
_entity_poly.pdbx_strand_id
1 'polypeptide(L)'
;MHCHVSRIGLTAAASFVLTTVMAGAQSAPQYPLDDKLASEPAPWTVPGKWGKRGNWGRWGEDDKRGMLNYITPEMVANAATLVKRGKVYALGEELTNDVPRVITPARVGIQIINEADGYDRVGAKSGEYDPKRQQGAASFTFMHNHTGTHLDTFGHIYRENSLFNNMPPPKPSGTVQGDAASVVQMVGRGILLDVAAYKGADPLPGDYWITTEDLQNTAKAQNVEIRKGDILLVRTGWRKTWNEPDSAGRLDAAHTKWHQPQPGIGPDCLKFLNEMEIVAIGSDNAAVEWGFPANPLYARKAFGFLGLPLHVDFIWNRGAYIIEILNLDELARDKAYEFFFTLGPLLLKGGIGVPVNPLAIL
;
A
#
# COMPACT_ATOMS: atom_id res chain seq x y z
N MET A 1 -63.99 33.58 -22.94
CA MET A 1 -64.04 32.22 -22.39
C MET A 1 -62.85 32.03 -21.48
N HIS A 2 -63.09 32.12 -20.20
CA HIS A 2 -62.04 32.01 -19.15
C HIS A 2 -62.02 30.57 -18.69
N CYS A 3 -60.86 29.92 -18.76
CA CYS A 3 -60.67 28.60 -18.20
C CYS A 3 -59.77 28.72 -16.95
N HIS A 4 -60.38 28.44 -15.81
CA HIS A 4 -59.72 28.35 -14.52
C HIS A 4 -58.97 27.01 -14.42
N VAL A 5 -57.70 27.04 -14.14
CA VAL A 5 -56.93 25.82 -13.78
C VAL A 5 -56.67 25.89 -12.27
N SER A 6 -57.31 24.98 -11.56
CA SER A 6 -57.10 24.76 -10.12
C SER A 6 -55.76 24.10 -9.85
N ARG A 7 -54.94 24.68 -9.00
CA ARG A 7 -53.74 24.07 -8.43
C ARG A 7 -54.13 23.18 -7.25
N ILE A 8 -53.89 21.88 -7.38
CA ILE A 8 -53.93 20.96 -6.24
C ILE A 8 -52.47 20.79 -5.78
N GLY A 9 -52.18 21.33 -4.62
CA GLY A 9 -50.92 21.10 -3.93
C GLY A 9 -51.00 19.77 -3.17
N LEU A 10 -50.17 18.81 -3.52
CA LEU A 10 -49.86 17.66 -2.67
C LEU A 10 -48.48 17.88 -2.03
N THR A 11 -48.48 18.21 -0.78
CA THR A 11 -47.30 18.15 0.10
C THR A 11 -47.24 16.74 0.66
N ALA A 12 -46.35 15.93 0.10
CA ALA A 12 -45.95 14.66 0.73
C ALA A 12 -44.76 14.92 1.66
N ALA A 13 -45.05 14.98 2.95
CA ALA A 13 -44.02 14.96 3.98
C ALA A 13 -43.48 13.53 4.10
N ALA A 14 -42.29 13.27 3.56
CA ALA A 14 -41.56 12.04 3.81
C ALA A 14 -40.85 12.13 5.16
N SER A 15 -41.44 11.51 6.20
CA SER A 15 -40.76 11.31 7.48
C SER A 15 -39.68 10.24 7.30
N PHE A 16 -38.42 10.67 7.24
CA PHE A 16 -37.29 9.77 7.38
C PHE A 16 -37.18 9.37 8.87
N VAL A 17 -37.59 8.17 9.18
CA VAL A 17 -37.25 7.53 10.47
C VAL A 17 -35.80 7.06 10.38
N LEU A 18 -34.90 7.82 11.02
CA LEU A 18 -33.52 7.40 11.25
C LEU A 18 -33.55 6.32 12.32
N THR A 19 -33.60 5.06 11.92
CA THR A 19 -33.32 3.95 12.84
C THR A 19 -31.82 3.91 13.08
N THR A 20 -31.37 4.51 14.16
CA THR A 20 -30.03 4.28 14.72
C THR A 20 -29.95 2.82 15.17
N VAL A 21 -29.41 1.96 14.33
CA VAL A 21 -28.93 0.64 14.78
C VAL A 21 -27.73 0.92 15.67
N MET A 22 -27.93 0.86 16.98
CA MET A 22 -26.86 0.74 17.94
C MET A 22 -26.20 -0.62 17.68
N ALA A 23 -25.19 -0.67 16.81
CA ALA A 23 -24.27 -1.79 16.77
C ALA A 23 -23.68 -1.91 18.17
N GLY A 24 -23.86 -3.08 18.80
CA GLY A 24 -23.29 -3.37 20.10
C GLY A 24 -21.82 -2.97 20.09
N ALA A 25 -21.43 -2.11 21.00
CA ALA A 25 -20.05 -1.75 21.21
C ALA A 25 -19.29 -3.02 21.60
N GLN A 26 -18.67 -3.69 20.62
CA GLN A 26 -17.59 -4.60 20.92
C GLN A 26 -16.57 -3.77 21.72
N SER A 27 -16.26 -4.24 22.92
CA SER A 27 -15.19 -3.64 23.73
C SER A 27 -13.98 -3.47 22.82
N ALA A 28 -13.51 -2.25 22.68
CA ALA A 28 -12.30 -1.97 21.92
C ALA A 28 -11.22 -2.95 22.37
N PRO A 29 -10.51 -3.62 21.45
CA PRO A 29 -9.46 -4.54 21.82
C PRO A 29 -8.55 -3.86 22.83
N GLN A 30 -8.25 -4.55 23.95
CA GLN A 30 -7.27 -4.06 24.91
C GLN A 30 -5.89 -4.28 24.29
N TYR A 31 -5.45 -3.26 23.53
CA TYR A 31 -4.09 -3.27 22.99
C TYR A 31 -3.12 -3.09 24.12
N PRO A 32 -1.94 -3.72 24.07
CA PRO A 32 -0.86 -3.43 24.98
C PRO A 32 -0.31 -2.04 24.67
N LEU A 33 -1.10 -1.01 24.95
CA LEU A 33 -0.61 0.35 25.11
C LEU A 33 0.22 0.31 26.37
N ASP A 34 1.47 -0.10 26.22
CA ASP A 34 2.48 0.20 27.19
C ASP A 34 2.49 1.73 27.33
N ASP A 35 2.23 2.24 28.53
CA ASP A 35 2.30 3.67 28.84
C ASP A 35 3.65 4.26 28.43
N LYS A 36 4.67 3.43 28.30
CA LYS A 36 5.99 3.73 27.77
C LYS A 36 5.94 4.15 26.30
N LEU A 37 5.17 3.47 25.45
CA LEU A 37 5.05 3.85 24.02
C LEU A 37 4.33 5.19 23.86
N ALA A 38 3.35 5.45 24.71
CA ALA A 38 2.61 6.73 24.73
C ALA A 38 3.45 7.88 25.29
N SER A 39 4.55 7.59 26.00
CA SER A 39 5.47 8.57 26.59
C SER A 39 6.69 8.87 25.72
N GLU A 40 7.02 8.02 24.74
CA GLU A 40 8.11 8.31 23.80
C GLU A 40 7.66 9.34 22.75
N PRO A 41 8.49 10.35 22.45
CA PRO A 41 8.18 11.31 21.41
C PRO A 41 8.11 10.59 20.05
N ALA A 42 7.11 10.93 19.24
CA ALA A 42 7.02 10.37 17.90
C ALA A 42 8.32 10.65 17.11
N PRO A 43 8.83 9.68 16.31
CA PRO A 43 10.14 9.81 15.65
C PRO A 43 10.30 11.09 14.80
N TRP A 44 9.22 11.59 14.25
CA TRP A 44 9.21 12.83 13.45
C TRP A 44 9.18 14.12 14.26
N THR A 45 9.04 14.05 15.58
CA THR A 45 9.09 15.23 16.47
C THR A 45 10.49 15.50 17.01
N VAL A 46 11.42 14.57 16.84
CA VAL A 46 12.81 14.68 17.28
C VAL A 46 13.69 15.17 16.14
N PRO A 47 14.67 16.06 16.39
CA PRO A 47 15.64 16.44 15.37
C PRO A 47 16.37 15.21 14.82
N GLY A 48 16.39 15.07 13.50
CA GLY A 48 17.14 14.02 12.85
C GLY A 48 18.65 14.26 12.88
N LYS A 49 19.41 13.21 12.61
CA LYS A 49 20.89 13.23 12.57
C LYS A 49 21.46 14.29 11.61
N TRP A 50 20.68 14.72 10.63
CA TRP A 50 21.09 15.63 9.56
C TRP A 50 20.70 17.09 9.84
N GLY A 51 20.38 17.44 11.07
CA GLY A 51 20.07 18.79 11.51
C GLY A 51 18.64 19.26 11.20
N LYS A 52 17.88 18.44 10.49
CA LYS A 52 16.43 18.59 10.23
C LYS A 52 15.71 17.40 10.86
N ARG A 53 14.47 17.11 10.46
CA ARG A 53 13.73 15.93 10.91
C ARG A 53 14.13 14.70 10.09
N GLY A 54 14.14 13.54 10.71
CA GLY A 54 14.39 12.25 10.04
C GLY A 54 15.60 12.27 9.10
N ASN A 55 15.39 11.98 7.84
CA ASN A 55 16.41 11.97 6.78
C ASN A 55 16.40 13.23 5.89
N TRP A 56 15.66 14.27 6.28
CA TRP A 56 15.60 15.50 5.50
C TRP A 56 16.98 16.14 5.36
N GLY A 57 17.36 16.47 4.14
CA GLY A 57 18.67 17.04 3.81
C GLY A 57 19.82 16.02 3.77
N ARG A 58 19.57 14.74 4.07
CA ARG A 58 20.61 13.69 4.09
C ARG A 58 21.35 13.57 2.75
N TRP A 59 20.62 13.73 1.65
CA TRP A 59 21.15 13.64 0.26
C TRP A 59 21.03 14.97 -0.50
N GLY A 60 20.94 16.07 0.21
CA GLY A 60 20.77 17.40 -0.33
C GLY A 60 19.32 17.89 -0.31
N GLU A 61 19.14 19.19 -0.48
CA GLU A 61 17.81 19.83 -0.41
C GLU A 61 16.92 19.51 -1.61
N ASP A 62 17.54 19.24 -2.76
CA ASP A 62 16.83 18.91 -4.00
C ASP A 62 16.56 17.41 -4.17
N ASP A 63 16.93 16.59 -3.18
CA ASP A 63 16.73 15.14 -3.25
C ASP A 63 15.26 14.77 -3.31
N LYS A 64 14.91 13.90 -4.28
CA LYS A 64 13.57 13.37 -4.54
C LYS A 64 13.50 11.84 -4.49
N ARG A 65 14.58 11.18 -4.11
CA ARG A 65 14.71 9.72 -4.09
C ARG A 65 14.75 9.13 -2.69
N GLY A 66 15.05 9.95 -1.67
CA GLY A 66 15.07 9.53 -0.27
C GLY A 66 15.95 8.30 -0.05
N MET A 67 15.41 7.29 0.64
CA MET A 67 16.14 6.08 1.01
C MET A 67 16.64 5.26 -0.18
N LEU A 68 16.14 5.44 -1.40
CA LEU A 68 16.74 4.78 -2.58
C LEU A 68 18.19 5.22 -2.85
N ASN A 69 18.60 6.37 -2.34
CA ASN A 69 20.01 6.81 -2.41
C ASN A 69 20.92 6.00 -1.48
N TYR A 70 20.35 5.21 -0.55
CA TYR A 70 21.12 4.33 0.32
C TYR A 70 21.64 3.10 -0.44
N ILE A 71 20.92 2.65 -1.44
CA ILE A 71 21.30 1.49 -2.24
C ILE A 71 22.41 1.87 -3.21
N THR A 72 23.61 1.33 -2.96
CA THR A 72 24.78 1.55 -3.82
C THR A 72 24.85 0.53 -4.97
N PRO A 73 25.61 0.79 -6.04
CA PRO A 73 25.86 -0.20 -7.09
C PRO A 73 26.43 -1.52 -6.57
N GLU A 74 27.31 -1.45 -5.55
CA GLU A 74 27.90 -2.64 -4.92
C GLU A 74 26.85 -3.45 -4.17
N MET A 75 25.89 -2.81 -3.50
CA MET A 75 24.79 -3.49 -2.82
C MET A 75 23.90 -4.21 -3.86
N VAL A 76 23.64 -3.59 -4.98
CA VAL A 76 22.88 -4.21 -6.09
C VAL A 76 23.63 -5.41 -6.65
N ALA A 77 24.93 -5.27 -6.94
CA ALA A 77 25.77 -6.36 -7.43
C ALA A 77 25.81 -7.54 -6.45
N ASN A 78 25.95 -7.24 -5.15
CA ASN A 78 25.92 -8.27 -4.10
C ASN A 78 24.55 -8.96 -4.03
N ALA A 79 23.46 -8.20 -4.09
CA ALA A 79 22.11 -8.77 -4.10
C ALA A 79 21.87 -9.67 -5.32
N ALA A 80 22.39 -9.31 -6.49
CA ALA A 80 22.29 -10.13 -7.70
C ALA A 80 22.97 -11.50 -7.55
N THR A 81 23.94 -11.65 -6.63
CA THR A 81 24.56 -12.94 -6.34
C THR A 81 23.63 -13.95 -5.66
N LEU A 82 22.47 -13.50 -5.17
CA LEU A 82 21.42 -14.36 -4.61
C LEU A 82 20.70 -15.19 -5.69
N VAL A 83 20.80 -14.78 -6.94
CA VAL A 83 20.22 -15.54 -8.06
C VAL A 83 21.05 -16.82 -8.30
N LYS A 84 20.54 -17.94 -7.80
CA LYS A 84 21.18 -19.26 -7.89
C LYS A 84 20.38 -20.26 -8.72
N ARG A 85 19.06 -20.13 -8.70
CA ARG A 85 18.14 -21.09 -9.31
C ARG A 85 17.41 -20.52 -10.52
N GLY A 86 17.45 -19.21 -10.73
CA GLY A 86 16.73 -18.53 -11.80
C GLY A 86 15.20 -18.59 -11.64
N LYS A 87 14.68 -19.00 -10.45
CA LYS A 87 13.25 -18.97 -10.21
C LYS A 87 12.79 -17.53 -9.94
N VAL A 88 11.77 -17.10 -10.66
CA VAL A 88 11.17 -15.77 -10.56
C VAL A 88 9.79 -15.88 -9.94
N TYR A 89 9.52 -15.03 -8.95
CA TYR A 89 8.22 -14.87 -8.32
C TYR A 89 7.68 -13.49 -8.66
N ALA A 90 6.47 -13.43 -9.21
CA ALA A 90 5.72 -12.21 -9.35
C ALA A 90 5.00 -11.93 -8.03
N LEU A 91 5.22 -10.75 -7.46
CA LEU A 91 4.66 -10.37 -6.16
C LEU A 91 3.45 -9.42 -6.28
N GLY A 92 3.08 -9.08 -7.51
CA GLY A 92 1.92 -8.25 -7.81
C GLY A 92 0.64 -9.06 -7.93
N GLU A 93 -0.48 -8.42 -7.62
CA GLU A 93 -1.82 -8.94 -7.89
C GLU A 93 -2.18 -8.75 -9.36
N GLU A 94 -2.94 -9.68 -9.90
CA GLU A 94 -3.58 -9.50 -11.20
C GLU A 94 -4.63 -8.38 -11.10
N LEU A 95 -4.50 -7.36 -11.94
CA LEU A 95 -5.35 -6.18 -11.90
C LEU A 95 -6.69 -6.47 -12.59
N THR A 96 -7.67 -6.90 -11.82
CA THR A 96 -9.06 -7.16 -12.23
C THR A 96 -10.03 -6.32 -11.41
N ASN A 97 -11.31 -6.37 -11.75
CA ASN A 97 -12.35 -5.75 -10.92
C ASN A 97 -12.49 -6.39 -9.54
N ASP A 98 -11.94 -7.58 -9.36
CA ASP A 98 -11.99 -8.37 -8.14
C ASP A 98 -10.63 -8.37 -7.38
N VAL A 99 -9.74 -7.44 -7.67
CA VAL A 99 -8.45 -7.32 -6.98
C VAL A 99 -8.64 -6.76 -5.57
N PRO A 100 -7.90 -7.27 -4.56
CA PRO A 100 -7.90 -6.68 -3.22
C PRO A 100 -7.59 -5.19 -3.26
N ARG A 101 -8.40 -4.41 -2.56
CA ARG A 101 -8.25 -2.94 -2.48
C ARG A 101 -8.99 -2.38 -1.27
N VAL A 102 -8.66 -1.17 -0.91
CA VAL A 102 -9.48 -0.39 0.03
C VAL A 102 -10.66 0.18 -0.74
N ILE A 103 -11.88 -0.20 -0.36
CA ILE A 103 -13.12 0.29 -0.98
C ILE A 103 -13.48 1.64 -0.37
N THR A 104 -13.49 2.67 -1.20
CA THR A 104 -14.01 3.98 -0.88
C THR A 104 -14.80 4.52 -2.08
N PRO A 105 -15.68 5.51 -1.92
CA PRO A 105 -16.38 6.10 -3.07
C PRO A 105 -15.45 6.64 -4.17
N ALA A 106 -14.20 6.97 -3.83
CA ALA A 106 -13.20 7.45 -4.80
C ALA A 106 -12.40 6.33 -5.46
N ARG A 107 -12.39 5.12 -4.88
CA ARG A 107 -11.63 3.97 -5.40
C ARG A 107 -12.57 3.04 -6.18
N VAL A 108 -12.96 3.48 -7.35
CA VAL A 108 -13.75 2.67 -8.30
C VAL A 108 -12.96 1.45 -8.78
N GLY A 109 -13.66 0.42 -9.23
CA GLY A 109 -13.04 -0.75 -9.86
C GLY A 109 -12.27 -0.38 -11.14
N ILE A 110 -11.44 -1.31 -11.59
CA ILE A 110 -10.68 -1.15 -12.82
C ILE A 110 -11.64 -1.21 -14.01
N GLN A 111 -11.48 -0.27 -14.93
CA GLN A 111 -12.19 -0.25 -16.19
C GLN A 111 -11.20 -0.36 -17.32
N ILE A 112 -11.35 -1.39 -18.16
CA ILE A 112 -10.60 -1.55 -19.39
C ILE A 112 -11.58 -1.36 -20.53
N ILE A 113 -11.34 -0.34 -21.34
CA ILE A 113 -12.18 0.02 -22.49
C ILE A 113 -11.36 -0.21 -23.74
N ASN A 114 -11.75 -1.18 -24.54
CA ASN A 114 -11.13 -1.42 -25.82
C ASN A 114 -11.50 -0.29 -26.81
N GLU A 115 -10.52 0.28 -27.45
CA GLU A 115 -10.68 1.31 -28.47
C GLU A 115 -11.28 0.73 -29.75
N ALA A 116 -11.00 -0.54 -30.02
CA ALA A 116 -11.57 -1.31 -31.11
C ALA A 116 -11.84 -2.75 -30.63
N ASP A 117 -12.95 -3.32 -31.05
CA ASP A 117 -13.13 -4.78 -30.96
C ASP A 117 -12.44 -5.46 -32.16
N GLY A 118 -12.32 -6.78 -32.15
CA GLY A 118 -11.67 -7.53 -33.25
C GLY A 118 -12.39 -7.40 -34.60
N TYR A 119 -13.49 -6.67 -34.65
CA TYR A 119 -14.33 -6.39 -35.84
C TYR A 119 -14.25 -4.94 -36.27
N ASP A 120 -13.76 -4.04 -35.40
CA ASP A 120 -13.60 -2.64 -35.73
C ASP A 120 -12.52 -2.43 -36.80
N ARG A 121 -12.90 -1.75 -37.85
CA ARG A 121 -12.07 -1.50 -39.01
C ARG A 121 -11.36 -0.17 -38.88
N VAL A 122 -10.28 -0.13 -38.12
CA VAL A 122 -9.48 1.07 -38.05
C VAL A 122 -8.96 1.42 -39.46
N GLY A 123 -9.52 2.47 -40.06
CA GLY A 123 -9.12 3.01 -41.35
C GLY A 123 -9.80 2.39 -42.59
N ALA A 124 -10.78 1.50 -42.44
CA ALA A 124 -11.57 1.00 -43.59
C ALA A 124 -12.64 2.02 -43.97
N LYS A 125 -12.39 2.82 -44.98
CA LYS A 125 -13.38 3.74 -45.59
C LYS A 125 -14.47 3.01 -46.39
N SER A 126 -14.40 1.72 -46.58
CA SER A 126 -15.34 0.93 -47.36
C SER A 126 -15.43 -0.47 -46.82
N GLY A 127 -16.53 -0.90 -46.43
CA GLY A 127 -17.11 -2.18 -46.10
C GLY A 127 -16.38 -3.50 -46.42
N GLU A 128 -15.13 -3.53 -46.78
CA GLU A 128 -14.38 -4.72 -47.14
C GLU A 128 -13.56 -5.25 -45.92
N TYR A 129 -14.08 -6.32 -45.32
CA TYR A 129 -13.37 -7.09 -44.32
C TYR A 129 -12.41 -8.07 -45.01
N ASP A 130 -11.11 -7.88 -44.86
CA ASP A 130 -10.10 -8.87 -45.26
C ASP A 130 -9.55 -9.60 -44.04
N PRO A 131 -9.92 -10.85 -43.79
CA PRO A 131 -9.46 -11.63 -42.64
C PRO A 131 -7.94 -11.95 -42.69
N LYS A 132 -7.30 -11.73 -43.82
CA LYS A 132 -5.85 -11.93 -43.98
C LYS A 132 -5.04 -10.66 -43.67
N ARG A 133 -5.70 -9.51 -43.53
CA ARG A 133 -5.04 -8.27 -43.17
C ARG A 133 -4.72 -8.26 -41.69
N GLN A 134 -3.51 -7.81 -41.33
CA GLN A 134 -3.15 -7.56 -39.94
C GLN A 134 -4.14 -6.58 -39.32
N GLN A 135 -4.67 -6.95 -38.17
CA GLN A 135 -5.53 -6.12 -37.33
C GLN A 135 -4.84 -5.88 -35.99
N GLY A 136 -5.18 -4.81 -35.31
CA GLY A 136 -4.66 -4.45 -33.99
C GLY A 136 -5.76 -3.85 -33.13
N ALA A 137 -5.65 -4.05 -31.85
CA ALA A 137 -6.55 -3.41 -30.87
C ALA A 137 -5.71 -2.62 -29.86
N ALA A 138 -6.30 -1.57 -29.32
CA ALA A 138 -5.76 -0.77 -28.24
C ALA A 138 -6.80 -0.62 -27.13
N SER A 139 -6.39 -0.29 -25.94
CA SER A 139 -7.31 -0.11 -24.81
C SER A 139 -6.88 1.03 -23.91
N PHE A 140 -7.87 1.62 -23.25
CA PHE A 140 -7.68 2.52 -22.12
C PHE A 140 -7.86 1.75 -20.82
N THR A 141 -7.00 2.04 -19.83
CA THR A 141 -7.18 1.55 -18.47
C THR A 141 -7.46 2.74 -17.57
N PHE A 142 -8.58 2.69 -16.87
CA PHE A 142 -8.96 3.68 -15.87
C PHE A 142 -9.07 3.02 -14.50
N MET A 143 -8.26 3.46 -13.54
CA MET A 143 -8.21 2.90 -12.19
C MET A 143 -7.64 3.91 -11.20
N HIS A 144 -7.92 3.68 -9.92
CA HIS A 144 -7.25 4.40 -8.85
C HIS A 144 -5.81 3.89 -8.68
N ASN A 145 -4.83 4.79 -8.50
CA ASN A 145 -3.41 4.42 -8.44
C ASN A 145 -3.04 3.51 -7.24
N HIS A 146 -3.85 3.51 -6.18
CA HIS A 146 -3.69 2.63 -5.02
C HIS A 146 -4.66 1.43 -5.12
N THR A 147 -4.62 0.70 -6.22
CA THR A 147 -5.46 -0.48 -6.48
C THR A 147 -4.58 -1.70 -6.69
N GLY A 148 -4.92 -2.83 -6.05
CA GLY A 148 -4.07 -4.03 -6.05
C GLY A 148 -2.70 -3.74 -5.45
N THR A 149 -1.69 -4.47 -5.89
CA THR A 149 -0.31 -4.20 -5.45
C THR A 149 0.17 -2.86 -5.98
N HIS A 150 0.56 -1.98 -5.10
CA HIS A 150 1.00 -0.63 -5.46
C HIS A 150 2.15 -0.14 -4.59
N LEU A 151 2.84 0.85 -5.10
CA LEU A 151 3.90 1.58 -4.42
C LEU A 151 3.39 2.96 -4.02
N ASP A 152 3.54 3.31 -2.76
CA ASP A 152 3.33 4.66 -2.27
C ASP A 152 4.58 5.51 -2.47
N THR A 153 4.38 6.67 -3.07
CA THR A 153 5.44 7.65 -3.31
C THR A 153 5.37 8.78 -2.28
N PHE A 154 6.35 9.69 -2.28
CA PHE A 154 6.36 10.80 -1.33
C PHE A 154 5.14 11.72 -1.46
N GLY A 155 4.52 11.77 -2.65
CA GLY A 155 3.29 12.50 -2.89
C GLY A 155 2.08 12.01 -2.09
N HIS A 156 2.14 10.77 -1.55
CA HIS A 156 1.01 10.15 -0.84
C HIS A 156 0.79 10.74 0.56
N ILE A 157 1.87 11.01 1.28
CA ILE A 157 1.79 11.50 2.68
C ILE A 157 2.39 12.90 2.78
N TYR A 158 1.60 13.84 3.22
CA TYR A 158 2.07 15.18 3.53
C TYR A 158 1.64 15.60 4.94
N ARG A 159 2.49 16.40 5.55
CA ARG A 159 2.28 16.95 6.89
C ARG A 159 2.87 18.34 6.97
N GLU A 160 2.31 19.22 7.81
CA GLU A 160 2.81 20.58 7.96
C GLU A 160 2.98 21.29 6.60
N ASN A 161 2.04 21.06 5.70
CA ASN A 161 2.01 21.62 4.34
C ASN A 161 3.25 21.28 3.48
N SER A 162 3.89 20.14 3.74
CA SER A 162 5.06 19.67 2.98
C SER A 162 5.05 18.15 2.81
N LEU A 163 5.71 17.68 1.76
CA LEU A 163 6.15 16.31 1.56
C LEU A 163 7.52 16.08 2.20
N PHE A 164 8.07 14.87 2.10
CA PHE A 164 9.45 14.58 2.45
C PHE A 164 10.41 15.64 1.90
N ASN A 165 11.45 15.95 2.66
CA ASN A 165 12.51 16.89 2.27
C ASN A 165 12.00 18.31 1.90
N ASN A 166 10.91 18.73 2.54
CA ASN A 166 10.27 20.03 2.34
C ASN A 166 9.75 20.29 0.90
N MET A 167 9.50 19.22 0.14
CA MET A 167 8.84 19.37 -1.16
C MET A 167 7.41 19.89 -0.98
N PRO A 168 6.87 20.68 -1.94
CA PRO A 168 5.52 21.21 -1.84
C PRO A 168 4.47 20.08 -1.93
N PRO A 169 3.33 20.20 -1.22
CA PRO A 169 2.27 19.20 -1.25
C PRO A 169 1.64 19.08 -2.65
N PRO A 170 0.95 17.96 -2.93
CA PRO A 170 0.25 17.76 -4.19
C PRO A 170 -0.76 18.86 -4.47
N LYS A 171 -0.91 19.22 -5.74
CA LYS A 171 -1.94 20.17 -6.19
C LYS A 171 -3.03 19.43 -6.97
N PRO A 172 -4.28 19.92 -6.99
CA PRO A 172 -5.35 19.32 -7.79
C PRO A 172 -5.01 19.20 -9.28
N SER A 173 -4.09 20.05 -9.79
CA SER A 173 -3.57 19.99 -11.15
C SER A 173 -2.67 18.79 -11.46
N GLY A 174 -2.44 17.89 -10.47
CA GLY A 174 -1.56 16.73 -10.63
C GLY A 174 -0.07 17.04 -10.56
N THR A 175 0.33 18.27 -10.29
CA THR A 175 1.76 18.60 -10.13
C THR A 175 2.22 18.20 -8.74
N VAL A 176 3.16 17.28 -8.69
CA VAL A 176 3.79 16.83 -7.46
C VAL A 176 5.28 16.57 -7.70
N GLN A 177 6.09 16.85 -6.69
CA GLN A 177 7.48 16.38 -6.63
C GLN A 177 7.51 15.08 -5.81
N GLY A 178 8.53 14.24 -5.99
CA GLY A 178 8.57 12.94 -5.32
C GLY A 178 7.44 12.01 -5.77
N ASP A 179 7.07 12.09 -7.04
CA ASP A 179 6.06 11.26 -7.71
C ASP A 179 6.63 9.91 -8.17
N ALA A 180 5.80 9.07 -8.77
CA ALA A 180 6.22 7.75 -9.26
C ALA A 180 7.37 7.83 -10.28
N ALA A 181 7.43 8.89 -11.10
CA ALA A 181 8.52 9.10 -12.04
C ALA A 181 9.87 9.40 -11.34
N SER A 182 9.85 9.86 -10.08
CA SER A 182 11.06 10.13 -9.29
C SER A 182 11.70 8.86 -8.73
N VAL A 183 10.94 7.76 -8.63
CA VAL A 183 11.44 6.48 -8.08
C VAL A 183 12.41 5.82 -9.05
N VAL A 184 12.14 5.86 -10.35
CA VAL A 184 12.87 5.21 -11.46
C VAL A 184 12.93 3.69 -11.30
N GLN A 185 13.64 3.19 -10.29
CA GLN A 185 13.73 1.75 -9.97
C GLN A 185 14.07 1.55 -8.49
N MET A 186 13.68 0.40 -7.98
CA MET A 186 14.08 -0.11 -6.66
C MET A 186 14.64 -1.53 -6.87
N VAL A 187 15.94 -1.68 -6.69
CA VAL A 187 16.66 -2.94 -6.93
C VAL A 187 17.64 -3.17 -5.81
N GLY A 188 17.61 -4.38 -5.21
CA GLY A 188 18.49 -4.68 -4.10
C GLY A 188 18.20 -6.02 -3.45
N ARG A 189 18.65 -6.18 -2.22
CA ARG A 189 18.36 -7.36 -1.41
C ARG A 189 16.95 -7.24 -0.83
N GLY A 190 16.11 -8.21 -1.13
CA GLY A 190 14.80 -8.40 -0.52
C GLY A 190 14.83 -9.52 0.52
N ILE A 191 14.11 -9.34 1.61
CA ILE A 191 13.88 -10.39 2.60
C ILE A 191 12.39 -10.51 2.90
N LEU A 192 11.93 -11.74 3.13
CA LEU A 192 10.59 -12.05 3.58
C LEU A 192 10.60 -12.48 5.04
N LEU A 193 9.87 -11.81 5.88
CA LEU A 193 9.52 -12.27 7.22
C LEU A 193 8.09 -12.82 7.20
N ASP A 194 7.94 -14.14 7.21
CA ASP A 194 6.65 -14.82 7.28
C ASP A 194 6.20 -14.93 8.72
N VAL A 195 5.66 -13.82 9.25
CA VAL A 195 5.21 -13.75 10.64
C VAL A 195 4.01 -14.66 10.87
N ALA A 196 3.14 -14.83 9.88
CA ALA A 196 1.99 -15.74 9.96
C ALA A 196 2.45 -17.19 10.22
N ALA A 197 3.41 -17.68 9.44
CA ALA A 197 3.96 -19.03 9.65
C ALA A 197 4.72 -19.15 11.00
N TYR A 198 5.50 -18.13 11.36
CA TYR A 198 6.22 -18.11 12.64
C TYR A 198 5.28 -18.21 13.83
N LYS A 199 4.14 -17.51 13.78
CA LYS A 199 3.11 -17.55 14.84
C LYS A 199 2.21 -18.78 14.76
N GLY A 200 2.31 -19.60 13.72
CA GLY A 200 1.42 -20.74 13.50
C GLY A 200 -0.03 -20.34 13.23
N ALA A 201 -0.26 -19.15 12.69
CA ALA A 201 -1.57 -18.61 12.38
C ALA A 201 -1.54 -17.94 10.98
N ASP A 202 -2.17 -18.55 10.00
CA ASP A 202 -2.22 -18.12 8.62
C ASP A 202 -3.66 -18.09 8.07
N PRO A 203 -4.32 -16.92 8.03
CA PRO A 203 -3.79 -15.59 8.36
C PRO A 203 -3.61 -15.34 9.86
N LEU A 204 -2.79 -14.33 10.20
CA LEU A 204 -2.78 -13.79 11.57
C LEU A 204 -4.19 -13.34 11.97
N PRO A 205 -4.55 -13.36 13.26
CA PRO A 205 -5.79 -12.75 13.73
C PRO A 205 -5.92 -11.32 13.21
N GLY A 206 -7.13 -10.92 12.84
CA GLY A 206 -7.43 -9.50 12.59
C GLY A 206 -6.99 -8.70 13.81
N ASP A 207 -6.51 -7.50 13.64
CA ASP A 207 -5.97 -6.69 14.73
C ASP A 207 -4.66 -7.19 15.41
N TYR A 208 -4.00 -8.23 14.89
CA TYR A 208 -2.72 -8.67 15.43
C TYR A 208 -1.63 -7.58 15.23
N TRP A 209 -1.08 -7.12 16.34
CA TRP A 209 0.01 -6.15 16.37
C TRP A 209 1.36 -6.87 16.24
N ILE A 210 2.02 -6.73 15.10
CA ILE A 210 3.37 -7.26 14.89
C ILE A 210 4.36 -6.35 15.61
N THR A 211 5.07 -6.91 16.58
CA THR A 211 6.05 -6.20 17.39
C THR A 211 7.48 -6.29 16.79
N THR A 212 8.38 -5.44 17.28
CA THR A 212 9.81 -5.55 16.98
C THR A 212 10.34 -6.93 17.30
N GLU A 213 9.92 -7.50 18.43
CA GLU A 213 10.31 -8.87 18.83
C GLU A 213 9.81 -9.93 17.85
N ASP A 214 8.59 -9.79 17.33
CA ASP A 214 8.05 -10.69 16.30
C ASP A 214 8.92 -10.66 15.03
N LEU A 215 9.30 -9.47 14.55
CA LEU A 215 10.17 -9.34 13.39
C LEU A 215 11.53 -10.02 13.61
N GLN A 216 12.18 -9.74 14.75
CA GLN A 216 13.48 -10.31 15.09
C GLN A 216 13.43 -11.81 15.27
N ASN A 217 12.43 -12.33 15.96
CA ASN A 217 12.28 -13.75 16.21
C ASN A 217 11.89 -14.50 14.92
N THR A 218 11.08 -13.90 14.05
CA THR A 218 10.78 -14.47 12.73
C THR A 218 12.04 -14.58 11.89
N ALA A 219 12.84 -13.50 11.82
CA ALA A 219 14.11 -13.51 11.09
C ALA A 219 15.05 -14.61 11.60
N LYS A 220 15.16 -14.74 12.93
CA LYS A 220 15.96 -15.81 13.56
C LYS A 220 15.45 -17.21 13.23
N ALA A 221 14.13 -17.42 13.30
CA ALA A 221 13.52 -18.71 13.01
C ALA A 221 13.69 -19.11 11.53
N GLN A 222 13.72 -18.13 10.64
CA GLN A 222 13.94 -18.30 9.20
C GLN A 222 15.42 -18.36 8.83
N ASN A 223 16.33 -18.16 9.77
CA ASN A 223 17.77 -18.03 9.55
C ASN A 223 18.13 -16.95 8.52
N VAL A 224 17.45 -15.80 8.63
CA VAL A 224 17.67 -14.61 7.79
C VAL A 224 18.11 -13.45 8.68
N GLU A 225 19.10 -12.71 8.21
CA GLU A 225 19.58 -11.50 8.88
C GLU A 225 18.92 -10.27 8.24
N ILE A 226 18.35 -9.39 9.07
CA ILE A 226 17.87 -8.06 8.62
C ILE A 226 19.09 -7.15 8.53
N ARG A 227 19.37 -6.60 7.37
CA ARG A 227 20.54 -5.74 7.11
C ARG A 227 20.13 -4.33 6.74
N LYS A 228 21.01 -3.39 6.99
CA LYS A 228 20.82 -2.01 6.53
C LYS A 228 20.72 -1.94 5.02
N GLY A 229 19.71 -1.23 4.55
CA GLY A 229 19.44 -1.10 3.12
C GLY A 229 18.54 -2.18 2.52
N ASP A 230 18.03 -3.09 3.34
CA ASP A 230 17.09 -4.12 2.87
C ASP A 230 15.75 -3.54 2.39
N ILE A 231 15.12 -4.29 1.50
CA ILE A 231 13.70 -4.19 1.17
C ILE A 231 13.01 -5.29 1.96
N LEU A 232 12.24 -4.90 2.97
CA LEU A 232 11.63 -5.81 3.94
C LEU A 232 10.19 -6.12 3.55
N LEU A 233 9.89 -7.39 3.29
CA LEU A 233 8.52 -7.86 3.05
C LEU A 233 8.04 -8.63 4.30
N VAL A 234 6.83 -8.31 4.77
CA VAL A 234 6.24 -8.91 5.97
C VAL A 234 4.92 -9.57 5.59
N ARG A 235 4.85 -10.89 5.78
CA ARG A 235 3.64 -11.64 5.46
C ARG A 235 2.78 -11.83 6.70
N THR A 236 1.53 -11.41 6.59
CA THR A 236 0.47 -11.55 7.58
C THR A 236 -0.52 -12.68 7.23
N GLY A 237 -0.55 -13.11 5.97
CA GLY A 237 -1.55 -14.02 5.42
C GLY A 237 -2.90 -13.35 5.15
N TRP A 238 -3.05 -12.05 5.44
CA TRP A 238 -4.35 -11.37 5.40
C TRP A 238 -4.94 -11.25 3.99
N ARG A 239 -4.10 -11.22 2.95
CA ARG A 239 -4.55 -11.22 1.56
C ARG A 239 -5.61 -12.29 1.26
N LYS A 240 -5.50 -13.46 1.85
CA LYS A 240 -6.44 -14.58 1.67
C LYS A 240 -7.87 -14.22 2.05
N THR A 241 -8.03 -13.30 3.00
CA THR A 241 -9.35 -12.89 3.52
C THR A 241 -10.19 -12.09 2.52
N TRP A 242 -9.60 -11.67 1.40
CA TRP A 242 -10.35 -11.05 0.31
C TRP A 242 -11.46 -11.96 -0.24
N ASN A 243 -11.23 -13.28 -0.24
CA ASN A 243 -12.17 -14.28 -0.71
C ASN A 243 -12.98 -14.93 0.44
N GLU A 244 -12.93 -14.37 1.66
CA GLU A 244 -13.70 -14.83 2.81
C GLU A 244 -14.87 -13.88 3.08
N PRO A 245 -16.05 -14.42 3.47
CA PRO A 245 -17.21 -13.59 3.82
C PRO A 245 -16.90 -12.68 5.02
N ASP A 246 -17.61 -11.57 5.11
CA ASP A 246 -17.59 -10.70 6.27
C ASP A 246 -18.26 -11.37 7.50
N SER A 247 -18.25 -10.70 8.65
CA SER A 247 -18.85 -11.20 9.88
C SER A 247 -20.36 -11.43 9.81
N ALA A 248 -21.05 -10.88 8.79
CA ALA A 248 -22.47 -11.10 8.52
C ALA A 248 -22.71 -12.19 7.45
N GLY A 249 -21.66 -12.88 6.98
CA GLY A 249 -21.74 -13.93 5.97
C GLY A 249 -21.91 -13.42 4.54
N ARG A 250 -21.69 -12.13 4.26
CA ARG A 250 -21.78 -11.54 2.93
C ARG A 250 -20.45 -11.64 2.23
N LEU A 251 -20.49 -11.96 0.92
CA LEU A 251 -19.29 -12.04 0.10
C LEU A 251 -19.50 -11.34 -1.24
N ASP A 252 -18.98 -10.13 -1.33
CA ASP A 252 -18.78 -9.37 -2.56
C ASP A 252 -17.62 -8.39 -2.33
N ALA A 253 -17.21 -7.62 -3.33
CA ALA A 253 -16.06 -6.73 -3.22
C ALA A 253 -16.11 -5.74 -2.04
N ALA A 254 -17.31 -5.39 -1.54
CA ALA A 254 -17.49 -4.49 -0.40
C ALA A 254 -17.70 -5.24 0.93
N HIS A 255 -17.97 -6.54 0.88
CA HIS A 255 -18.37 -7.35 2.00
C HIS A 255 -17.50 -8.61 2.14
N THR A 256 -16.21 -8.42 2.35
CA THR A 256 -15.26 -9.50 2.64
C THR A 256 -14.64 -9.27 4.02
N LYS A 257 -14.08 -10.31 4.60
CA LYS A 257 -13.32 -10.23 5.84
C LYS A 257 -12.11 -9.29 5.72
N TRP A 258 -11.61 -9.06 4.51
CA TRP A 258 -10.56 -8.10 4.20
C TRP A 258 -10.79 -6.70 4.81
N HIS A 259 -12.05 -6.25 4.88
CA HIS A 259 -12.40 -4.91 5.37
C HIS A 259 -12.49 -4.81 6.90
N GLN A 260 -12.22 -5.90 7.63
CA GLN A 260 -12.08 -5.85 9.08
C GLN A 260 -10.71 -5.27 9.46
N PRO A 261 -10.49 -4.92 10.75
CA PRO A 261 -9.17 -4.52 11.23
C PRO A 261 -8.12 -5.53 10.84
N GLN A 262 -7.03 -5.07 10.21
CA GLN A 262 -6.01 -5.94 9.64
C GLN A 262 -4.80 -6.07 10.57
N PRO A 263 -4.17 -7.25 10.64
CA PRO A 263 -2.89 -7.40 11.30
C PRO A 263 -1.83 -6.59 10.57
N GLY A 264 -0.82 -6.11 11.25
CA GLY A 264 0.24 -5.34 10.61
C GLY A 264 1.29 -4.84 11.60
N ILE A 265 2.23 -4.09 11.07
CA ILE A 265 3.36 -3.55 11.82
C ILE A 265 2.88 -2.57 12.89
N GLY A 266 3.27 -2.83 14.12
CA GLY A 266 3.02 -1.93 15.25
C GLY A 266 3.97 -0.73 15.28
N PRO A 267 3.54 0.39 15.88
CA PRO A 267 4.39 1.58 15.98
C PRO A 267 5.67 1.39 16.80
N ASP A 268 5.76 0.40 17.66
CA ASP A 268 6.99 0.04 18.39
C ASP A 268 8.12 -0.40 17.45
N CYS A 269 7.77 -0.86 16.22
CA CYS A 269 8.75 -1.23 15.22
C CYS A 269 9.47 -0.03 14.60
N LEU A 270 8.92 1.19 14.66
CA LEU A 270 9.45 2.35 13.94
C LEU A 270 10.91 2.63 14.28
N LYS A 271 11.29 2.56 15.58
CA LYS A 271 12.66 2.77 16.01
C LYS A 271 13.60 1.72 15.41
N PHE A 272 13.25 0.45 15.52
CA PHE A 272 14.04 -0.66 14.98
C PHE A 272 14.20 -0.55 13.46
N LEU A 273 13.12 -0.34 12.73
CA LEU A 273 13.13 -0.18 11.27
C LEU A 273 13.99 1.01 10.82
N ASN A 274 14.01 2.08 11.65
CA ASN A 274 14.87 3.23 11.45
C ASN A 274 16.35 2.89 11.64
N GLU A 275 16.71 2.21 12.72
CA GLU A 275 18.08 1.80 13.02
C GLU A 275 18.64 0.83 11.97
N MET A 276 17.77 0.00 11.40
CA MET A 276 18.09 -0.92 10.30
C MET A 276 18.10 -0.24 8.92
N GLU A 277 17.85 1.07 8.83
CA GLU A 277 17.90 1.82 7.55
C GLU A 277 17.13 1.11 6.44
N ILE A 278 15.95 0.56 6.76
CA ILE A 278 15.09 -0.14 5.79
C ILE A 278 14.67 0.84 4.69
N VAL A 279 14.93 0.49 3.43
CA VAL A 279 14.67 1.36 2.27
C VAL A 279 13.21 1.35 1.87
N ALA A 280 12.60 0.18 1.92
CA ALA A 280 11.19 0.00 1.68
C ALA A 280 10.64 -1.13 2.54
N ILE A 281 9.38 -1.01 2.92
CA ILE A 281 8.65 -2.07 3.60
C ILE A 281 7.41 -2.43 2.78
N GLY A 282 7.09 -3.72 2.68
CA GLY A 282 5.90 -4.19 2.00
C GLY A 282 5.16 -5.26 2.79
N SER A 283 3.87 -5.42 2.51
CA SER A 283 3.05 -6.46 3.15
C SER A 283 1.90 -6.89 2.25
N ASP A 284 1.27 -8.00 2.62
CA ASP A 284 0.11 -8.60 1.97
C ASP A 284 -1.23 -8.09 2.55
N ASN A 285 -1.20 -6.99 3.29
CA ASN A 285 -2.36 -6.26 3.81
C ASN A 285 -2.50 -4.87 3.14
N ALA A 286 -3.50 -4.09 3.55
CA ALA A 286 -3.89 -2.86 2.86
C ALA A 286 -3.11 -1.60 3.28
N ALA A 287 -2.29 -1.65 4.32
CA ALA A 287 -1.60 -0.46 4.83
C ALA A 287 -0.22 -0.79 5.42
N VAL A 288 0.24 -2.04 5.31
CA VAL A 288 1.44 -2.54 5.99
C VAL A 288 1.32 -2.45 7.51
N GLU A 289 0.80 -1.33 8.03
CA GLU A 289 0.67 -1.11 9.46
C GLU A 289 -0.63 -1.67 10.05
N TRP A 290 -0.58 -1.84 11.34
CA TRP A 290 -1.62 -2.44 12.15
C TRP A 290 -2.94 -1.65 12.20
N GLY A 291 -4.06 -2.40 12.20
CA GLY A 291 -5.38 -1.88 12.56
C GLY A 291 -6.11 -1.10 11.47
N PHE A 292 -5.54 -0.99 10.28
CA PHE A 292 -6.24 -0.38 9.15
C PHE A 292 -7.43 -1.28 8.70
N PRO A 293 -8.59 -0.75 8.30
CA PRO A 293 -8.96 0.66 8.21
C PRO A 293 -9.55 1.25 9.51
N ALA A 294 -9.64 0.49 10.57
CA ALA A 294 -10.50 0.79 11.73
C ALA A 294 -9.86 1.63 12.83
N ASN A 295 -8.55 1.96 12.80
CA ASN A 295 -7.94 2.53 13.99
C ASN A 295 -7.24 3.90 13.90
N PRO A 296 -7.95 4.96 13.45
CA PRO A 296 -7.44 6.32 13.58
C PRO A 296 -7.35 6.78 15.06
N LEU A 297 -8.11 6.16 15.97
CA LEU A 297 -8.14 6.56 17.39
C LEU A 297 -6.83 6.23 18.13
N TYR A 298 -6.17 5.13 17.75
CA TYR A 298 -4.88 4.77 18.32
C TYR A 298 -3.81 5.81 18.01
N ALA A 299 -3.66 6.17 16.74
CA ALA A 299 -2.69 7.19 16.32
C ALA A 299 -2.93 8.51 17.04
N ARG A 300 -4.20 8.88 17.27
CA ARG A 300 -4.56 10.07 18.03
C ARG A 300 -4.12 9.99 19.48
N LYS A 301 -4.28 8.84 20.12
CA LYS A 301 -3.90 8.65 21.53
C LYS A 301 -2.38 8.59 21.71
N ALA A 302 -1.68 7.83 20.83
CA ALA A 302 -0.25 7.61 20.94
C ALA A 302 0.59 8.78 20.40
N PHE A 303 0.13 9.43 19.34
CA PHE A 303 0.93 10.40 18.58
C PHE A 303 0.24 11.75 18.39
N GLY A 304 -0.94 11.95 18.98
CA GLY A 304 -1.65 13.23 18.95
C GLY A 304 -2.29 13.61 17.60
N PHE A 305 -2.33 12.69 16.62
CA PHE A 305 -2.96 12.95 15.33
C PHE A 305 -3.80 11.76 14.84
N LEU A 306 -4.73 12.02 13.91
CA LEU A 306 -5.44 10.98 13.20
C LEU A 306 -4.65 10.61 11.95
N GLY A 307 -4.24 9.34 11.83
CA GLY A 307 -3.49 8.91 10.66
C GLY A 307 -2.75 7.59 10.89
N LEU A 308 -1.84 7.30 9.98
CA LEU A 308 -1.06 6.10 9.89
C LEU A 308 0.39 6.40 10.31
N PRO A 309 0.80 6.02 11.53
CA PRO A 309 2.13 6.35 12.07
C PRO A 309 3.29 5.86 11.22
N LEU A 310 3.22 4.64 10.70
CA LEU A 310 4.27 4.08 9.87
C LEU A 310 4.37 4.82 8.53
N HIS A 311 3.24 5.18 7.91
CA HIS A 311 3.25 6.00 6.71
C HIS A 311 3.90 7.35 6.93
N VAL A 312 3.58 8.02 8.04
CA VAL A 312 4.19 9.31 8.38
C VAL A 312 5.69 9.15 8.60
N ASP A 313 6.12 8.15 9.33
CA ASP A 313 7.55 7.96 9.59
C ASP A 313 8.32 7.54 8.33
N PHE A 314 7.83 6.52 7.62
CA PHE A 314 8.51 6.02 6.42
C PHE A 314 8.53 7.05 5.30
N ILE A 315 7.35 7.50 4.87
CA ILE A 315 7.23 8.33 3.66
C ILE A 315 7.69 9.76 3.95
N TRP A 316 7.04 10.40 4.93
CA TRP A 316 7.24 11.83 5.17
C TRP A 316 8.52 12.17 5.95
N ASN A 317 8.81 11.41 7.00
CA ASN A 317 9.95 11.69 7.88
C ASN A 317 11.28 11.18 7.31
N ARG A 318 11.28 9.99 6.68
CA ARG A 318 12.51 9.29 6.28
C ARG A 318 12.73 9.24 4.77
N GLY A 319 11.71 9.48 3.95
CA GLY A 319 11.80 9.28 2.50
C GLY A 319 12.03 7.82 2.13
N ALA A 320 11.46 6.91 2.89
CA ALA A 320 11.39 5.49 2.57
C ALA A 320 10.05 5.16 1.87
N TYR A 321 9.88 3.94 1.40
CA TYR A 321 8.77 3.56 0.55
C TYR A 321 7.91 2.48 1.19
N ILE A 322 6.62 2.46 0.82
CA ILE A 322 5.66 1.44 1.25
C ILE A 322 5.11 0.73 0.01
N ILE A 323 5.00 -0.60 0.08
CA ILE A 323 4.44 -1.44 -0.97
C ILE A 323 3.30 -2.24 -0.36
N GLU A 324 2.08 -2.02 -0.83
CA GLU A 324 0.88 -2.62 -0.25
C GLU A 324 0.32 -3.75 -1.11
N ILE A 325 -0.42 -4.64 -0.47
CA ILE A 325 -1.22 -5.71 -1.12
C ILE A 325 -0.33 -6.61 -2.01
N LEU A 326 0.80 -7.05 -1.47
CA LEU A 326 1.68 -7.99 -2.13
C LEU A 326 1.12 -9.41 -2.11
N ASN A 327 1.37 -10.18 -3.15
CA ASN A 327 1.18 -11.62 -3.17
C ASN A 327 2.45 -12.33 -2.70
N LEU A 328 2.50 -12.70 -1.43
CA LEU A 328 3.67 -13.31 -0.80
C LEU A 328 3.53 -14.83 -0.60
N ASP A 329 2.41 -15.43 -1.05
CA ASP A 329 2.09 -16.82 -0.75
C ASP A 329 3.05 -17.82 -1.38
N GLU A 330 3.53 -17.57 -2.62
CA GLU A 330 4.52 -18.45 -3.25
C GLU A 330 5.89 -18.39 -2.58
N LEU A 331 6.36 -17.20 -2.22
CA LEU A 331 7.61 -17.04 -1.46
C LEU A 331 7.56 -17.79 -0.13
N ALA A 332 6.45 -17.63 0.60
CA ALA A 332 6.22 -18.29 1.89
C ALA A 332 6.18 -19.81 1.76
N ARG A 333 5.39 -20.34 0.80
CA ARG A 333 5.29 -21.77 0.52
C ARG A 333 6.65 -22.41 0.20
N ASP A 334 7.47 -21.71 -0.58
CA ASP A 334 8.77 -22.20 -1.01
C ASP A 334 9.89 -21.84 -0.02
N LYS A 335 9.56 -21.19 1.09
CA LYS A 335 10.50 -20.71 2.12
C LYS A 335 11.64 -19.88 1.52
N ALA A 336 11.28 -19.05 0.54
CA ALA A 336 12.19 -18.15 -0.16
C ALA A 336 12.31 -16.83 0.62
N TYR A 337 13.14 -16.82 1.64
CA TYR A 337 13.21 -15.74 2.62
C TYR A 337 14.23 -14.64 2.28
N GLU A 338 15.18 -14.91 1.38
CA GLU A 338 16.18 -13.96 0.91
C GLU A 338 16.30 -14.07 -0.62
N PHE A 339 16.27 -12.94 -1.32
CA PHE A 339 16.20 -12.92 -2.78
C PHE A 339 16.72 -11.60 -3.36
N PHE A 340 17.03 -11.63 -4.65
CA PHE A 340 17.22 -10.42 -5.44
C PHE A 340 15.85 -9.80 -5.76
N PHE A 341 15.63 -8.60 -5.27
CA PHE A 341 14.38 -7.87 -5.46
C PHE A 341 14.50 -6.84 -6.57
N THR A 342 13.49 -6.76 -7.43
CA THR A 342 13.40 -5.74 -8.47
C THR A 342 11.99 -5.16 -8.55
N LEU A 343 11.91 -3.84 -8.67
CA LEU A 343 10.68 -3.10 -8.90
C LEU A 343 10.99 -1.91 -9.81
N GLY A 344 10.37 -1.88 -10.99
CA GLY A 344 10.38 -0.72 -11.90
C GLY A 344 8.97 -0.18 -12.01
N PRO A 345 8.62 0.94 -11.35
CA PRO A 345 7.29 1.51 -11.47
C PRO A 345 7.10 2.16 -12.84
N LEU A 346 5.85 2.34 -13.24
CA LEU A 346 5.54 3.25 -14.34
C LEU A 346 6.10 4.65 -13.99
N LEU A 347 6.80 5.27 -14.92
CA LEU A 347 7.33 6.64 -14.76
C LEU A 347 6.20 7.67 -14.89
N LEU A 348 5.17 7.48 -14.07
CA LEU A 348 3.96 8.29 -14.08
C LEU A 348 4.23 9.64 -13.42
N LYS A 349 4.38 10.67 -14.24
CA LYS A 349 4.59 12.04 -13.76
C LYS A 349 3.33 12.54 -13.06
N GLY A 350 3.49 13.00 -11.80
CA GLY A 350 2.38 13.43 -10.95
C GLY A 350 1.67 12.29 -10.21
N GLY A 351 2.07 11.02 -10.43
CA GLY A 351 1.50 9.87 -9.70
C GLY A 351 1.94 9.85 -8.25
N ILE A 352 0.98 9.93 -7.31
CA ILE A 352 1.23 9.88 -5.86
C ILE A 352 1.25 8.45 -5.31
N GLY A 353 0.80 7.51 -6.09
CA GLY A 353 0.90 6.06 -5.97
C GLY A 353 0.95 5.47 -7.36
N VAL A 354 1.36 4.22 -7.49
CA VAL A 354 1.41 3.54 -8.79
C VAL A 354 1.30 2.03 -8.61
N PRO A 355 0.41 1.35 -9.37
CA PRO A 355 0.38 -0.11 -9.40
C PRO A 355 1.71 -0.66 -9.89
N VAL A 356 2.17 -1.72 -9.26
CA VAL A 356 3.47 -2.34 -9.53
C VAL A 356 3.36 -3.86 -9.52
N ASN A 357 4.28 -4.51 -10.22
CA ASN A 357 4.52 -5.95 -10.12
C ASN A 357 5.99 -6.19 -9.72
N PRO A 358 6.32 -6.13 -8.43
CA PRO A 358 7.67 -6.44 -7.98
C PRO A 358 8.03 -7.90 -8.26
N LEU A 359 9.31 -8.17 -8.46
CA LEU A 359 9.82 -9.51 -8.67
C LEU A 359 10.81 -9.88 -7.57
N ALA A 360 10.72 -11.11 -7.09
CA ALA A 360 11.75 -11.77 -6.30
C ALA A 360 12.40 -12.87 -7.15
N ILE A 361 13.74 -12.89 -7.19
CA ILE A 361 14.52 -13.79 -8.06
C ILE A 361 15.53 -14.56 -7.21
N LEU A 362 15.56 -15.90 -7.35
CA LEU A 362 16.41 -16.83 -6.58
C LEU A 362 17.40 -17.56 -7.47
#